data_e9a7767ec3b8249188259f274a3cd5c6
#
_entry.id   e9a7767ec3b8249188259f274a3cd5c6
#
_cell.length_a   1.000
_cell.length_b   1.000
_cell.length_c   1.000
_cell.angle_alpha   90.00
_cell.angle_beta   90.00
_cell.angle_gamma   90.00
#
_symmetry.space_group_name_H-M   'P 1'
#
loop_
_entity.id
_entity.type
_entity.pdbx_description
1 polymer ?
#
loop_
_entity_poly.entity_id
_entity_poly.type
_entity_poly.pdbx_seq_one_letter_code
_entity_poly.pdbx_strand_id
1 'polypeptide(L)'
;MATEVLRMENITKIYDNGFVANKNITFWINEGEILALCGENGAGKTTLMKILFGIEEPQTGEVFLNGELVKIQNTLDAISKGIGMVHQHFMLFPSLTVAENVVLGIEPMTNGLFDFQKAVEQTREVAEKYNFNIDPLKKVEDLSVGQMQKIEIMKVLIRGAKIIIMDEPTAVLTPQETEELFEQLLVLKKTGHSIIFISHKLEEVKHICSRVVILRHGYCLGSHDLENLKESDISRLMVGRDVVLKIEKEAPELGESILNIENLLIHDHAGQTELDIPKLQVKKGEVVGIAGIEGNGQNTLSDVLVGMKSYSNGKVELNRKDIHKKTTHEIRLMGLAYIPEDRMDFGCAPDMSIKDNIISDRYYKKEFRNGIFLNRKKVNQLADQCIQDFEIACDNRDQPVRMLSGGNIQKVVVAREFTSGANFILANQPTRGIDVGAAQMIRKAIVQKSRTEGVATLLISADLNEILECTDRLLVMRKGKIVAAFPETSKVTEEELGEYMLGLKEMSMKEMEGVL
;
A
#
# COMPACT_ATOMS: atom_id res chain seq x y z
N MET A 1 -27.99 -8.09 25.60
CA MET A 1 -26.52 -7.94 25.69
C MET A 1 -25.95 -8.58 24.43
N ALA A 2 -24.97 -7.96 23.78
CA ALA A 2 -24.32 -8.57 22.62
C ALA A 2 -23.57 -9.84 23.06
N THR A 3 -23.69 -10.92 22.32
CA THR A 3 -23.09 -12.22 22.64
C THR A 3 -21.65 -12.22 22.15
N GLU A 4 -20.68 -12.44 23.06
CA GLU A 4 -19.27 -12.60 22.71
C GLU A 4 -19.07 -13.92 21.96
N VAL A 5 -18.49 -13.87 20.75
CA VAL A 5 -18.22 -15.06 19.93
C VAL A 5 -16.74 -15.45 19.90
N LEU A 6 -15.85 -14.47 20.14
CA LEU A 6 -14.41 -14.70 20.22
C LEU A 6 -13.83 -13.83 21.31
N ARG A 7 -12.92 -14.38 22.13
CA ARG A 7 -12.02 -13.64 23.01
C ARG A 7 -10.63 -14.25 22.95
N MET A 8 -9.66 -13.40 22.77
CA MET A 8 -8.24 -13.71 22.96
C MET A 8 -7.79 -13.07 24.27
N GLU A 9 -7.17 -13.82 25.16
CA GLU A 9 -6.83 -13.36 26.51
C GLU A 9 -5.36 -13.57 26.82
N ASN A 10 -4.67 -12.50 27.26
CA ASN A 10 -3.27 -12.48 27.66
C ASN A 10 -2.29 -13.06 26.64
N ILE A 11 -2.56 -12.89 25.36
CA ILE A 11 -1.75 -13.41 24.27
C ILE A 11 -0.37 -12.74 24.25
N THR A 12 0.67 -13.59 24.33
CA THR A 12 2.06 -13.14 24.19
C THR A 12 2.77 -13.97 23.12
N LYS A 13 3.46 -13.27 22.19
CA LYS A 13 4.29 -13.87 21.16
C LYS A 13 5.66 -13.21 21.13
N ILE A 14 6.70 -14.05 21.29
CA ILE A 14 8.11 -13.66 21.18
C ILE A 14 8.74 -14.55 20.11
N TYR A 15 9.40 -13.94 19.14
CA TYR A 15 10.14 -14.68 18.10
C TYR A 15 11.53 -15.10 18.59
N ASP A 16 12.14 -16.07 17.92
CA ASP A 16 13.46 -16.66 18.29
C ASP A 16 14.60 -15.64 18.37
N ASN A 17 14.48 -14.54 17.64
CA ASN A 17 15.43 -13.41 17.69
C ASN A 17 15.22 -12.48 18.90
N GLY A 18 14.31 -12.81 19.81
CA GLY A 18 13.97 -12.02 20.99
C GLY A 18 12.96 -10.88 20.72
N PHE A 19 12.48 -10.71 19.49
CA PHE A 19 11.49 -9.70 19.18
C PHE A 19 10.13 -10.04 19.78
N VAL A 20 9.61 -9.13 20.62
CA VAL A 20 8.28 -9.24 21.26
C VAL A 20 7.23 -8.66 20.32
N ALA A 21 6.51 -9.52 19.59
CA ALA A 21 5.49 -9.10 18.64
C ALA A 21 4.16 -8.77 19.32
N ASN A 22 3.78 -9.55 20.36
CA ASN A 22 2.58 -9.33 21.16
C ASN A 22 2.91 -9.56 22.63
N LYS A 23 2.35 -8.76 23.53
CA LYS A 23 2.57 -8.88 24.97
C LYS A 23 1.29 -8.63 25.75
N ASN A 24 0.78 -9.69 26.38
CA ASN A 24 -0.44 -9.69 27.21
C ASN A 24 -1.64 -9.02 26.49
N ILE A 25 -1.86 -9.36 25.22
CA ILE A 25 -2.97 -8.78 24.45
C ILE A 25 -4.27 -9.47 24.81
N THR A 26 -5.28 -8.67 25.15
CA THR A 26 -6.64 -9.12 25.41
C THR A 26 -7.61 -8.28 24.59
N PHE A 27 -8.47 -8.94 23.80
CA PHE A 27 -9.59 -8.34 23.10
C PHE A 27 -10.69 -9.36 22.81
N TRP A 28 -11.87 -8.89 22.43
CA TRP A 28 -13.02 -9.73 22.09
C TRP A 28 -13.82 -9.13 20.94
N ILE A 29 -14.65 -9.94 20.30
CA ILE A 29 -15.63 -9.54 19.29
C ILE A 29 -16.98 -10.19 19.58
N ASN A 30 -18.04 -9.42 19.34
CA ASN A 30 -19.42 -9.90 19.52
C ASN A 30 -20.00 -10.47 18.22
N GLU A 31 -21.07 -11.22 18.33
CA GLU A 31 -21.82 -11.74 17.18
C GLU A 31 -22.36 -10.59 16.33
N GLY A 32 -22.15 -10.68 15.01
CA GLY A 32 -22.61 -9.64 14.08
C GLY A 32 -21.92 -8.28 14.27
N GLU A 33 -20.70 -8.27 14.79
CA GLU A 33 -19.90 -7.05 14.93
C GLU A 33 -18.86 -6.94 13.81
N ILE A 34 -18.61 -5.71 13.34
CA ILE A 34 -17.41 -5.37 12.58
C ILE A 34 -16.50 -4.59 13.53
N LEU A 35 -15.42 -5.26 13.96
CA LEU A 35 -14.42 -4.73 14.88
C LEU A 35 -13.19 -4.30 14.11
N ALA A 36 -12.77 -3.04 14.26
CA ALA A 36 -11.50 -2.60 13.72
C ALA A 36 -10.33 -3.05 14.60
N LEU A 37 -9.25 -3.55 13.98
CA LEU A 37 -7.96 -3.77 14.63
C LEU A 37 -6.94 -2.82 14.00
N CYS A 38 -6.62 -1.73 14.71
CA CYS A 38 -5.75 -0.65 14.24
C CYS A 38 -4.41 -0.64 14.97
N GLY A 39 -3.41 -0.06 14.32
CA GLY A 39 -2.06 0.10 14.86
C GLY A 39 -1.07 0.31 13.74
N GLU A 40 0.11 0.85 14.06
CA GLU A 40 1.19 1.03 13.08
C GLU A 40 1.70 -0.31 12.53
N ASN A 41 2.46 -0.27 11.43
CA ASN A 41 3.14 -1.44 10.91
C ASN A 41 4.17 -1.93 11.94
N GLY A 42 4.17 -3.25 12.21
CA GLY A 42 4.96 -3.82 13.31
C GLY A 42 4.31 -3.75 14.69
N ALA A 43 3.09 -3.20 14.83
CA ALA A 43 2.37 -3.16 16.11
C ALA A 43 1.89 -4.56 16.60
N GLY A 44 2.04 -5.62 15.78
CA GLY A 44 1.67 -6.99 16.13
C GLY A 44 0.32 -7.46 15.60
N LYS A 45 -0.39 -6.67 14.76
CA LYS A 45 -1.72 -7.02 14.21
C LYS A 45 -1.71 -8.35 13.45
N THR A 46 -0.87 -8.44 12.42
CA THR A 46 -0.76 -9.64 11.58
C THR A 46 -0.29 -10.86 12.38
N THR A 47 0.63 -10.69 13.35
CA THR A 47 1.05 -11.76 14.25
C THR A 47 -0.12 -12.27 15.10
N LEU A 48 -0.92 -11.35 15.67
CA LEU A 48 -2.09 -11.70 16.47
C LEU A 48 -3.13 -12.48 15.64
N MET A 49 -3.35 -12.06 14.39
CA MET A 49 -4.27 -12.76 13.48
C MET A 49 -3.70 -14.10 13.00
N LYS A 50 -2.39 -14.20 12.78
CA LYS A 50 -1.74 -15.50 12.49
C LYS A 50 -1.89 -16.49 13.64
N ILE A 51 -1.87 -16.03 14.90
CA ILE A 51 -2.15 -16.87 16.07
C ILE A 51 -3.61 -17.33 16.04
N LEU A 52 -4.56 -16.43 15.80
CA LEU A 52 -5.98 -16.75 15.73
C LEU A 52 -6.29 -17.72 14.56
N PHE A 53 -5.57 -17.61 13.45
CA PHE A 53 -5.76 -18.48 12.29
C PHE A 53 -4.89 -19.75 12.32
N GLY A 54 -4.13 -19.99 13.41
CA GLY A 54 -3.37 -21.23 13.62
C GLY A 54 -2.10 -21.34 12.77
N ILE A 55 -1.56 -20.23 12.27
CA ILE A 55 -0.27 -20.17 11.54
C ILE A 55 0.88 -20.07 12.55
N GLU A 56 0.67 -19.36 13.66
CA GLU A 56 1.64 -19.13 14.72
C GLU A 56 1.11 -19.63 16.06
N GLU A 57 1.97 -20.15 16.93
CA GLU A 57 1.61 -20.46 18.33
C GLU A 57 2.07 -19.34 19.25
N PRO A 58 1.20 -18.90 20.21
CA PRO A 58 1.62 -17.95 21.26
C PRO A 58 2.46 -18.69 22.32
N GLN A 59 3.34 -17.96 23.03
CA GLN A 59 4.01 -18.50 24.21
C GLN A 59 3.08 -18.62 25.40
N THR A 60 2.16 -17.64 25.56
CA THR A 60 1.15 -17.64 26.61
C THR A 60 -0.15 -17.02 26.09
N GLY A 61 -1.23 -17.30 26.80
CA GLY A 61 -2.56 -16.78 26.53
C GLY A 61 -3.53 -17.85 26.03
N GLU A 62 -4.78 -17.49 25.98
CA GLU A 62 -5.91 -18.39 25.72
C GLU A 62 -6.85 -17.80 24.68
N VAL A 63 -7.50 -18.66 23.91
CA VAL A 63 -8.52 -18.30 22.93
C VAL A 63 -9.83 -18.95 23.34
N PHE A 64 -10.90 -18.16 23.38
CA PHE A 64 -12.25 -18.62 23.69
C PHE A 64 -13.14 -18.39 22.47
N LEU A 65 -13.89 -19.41 22.07
CA LEU A 65 -14.95 -19.32 21.06
C LEU A 65 -16.30 -19.64 21.72
N ASN A 66 -17.25 -18.73 21.59
CA ASN A 66 -18.58 -18.84 22.23
C ASN A 66 -18.50 -19.14 23.74
N GLY A 67 -17.49 -18.57 24.41
CA GLY A 67 -17.24 -18.78 25.84
C GLY A 67 -16.50 -20.07 26.21
N GLU A 68 -16.20 -20.95 25.27
CA GLU A 68 -15.43 -22.17 25.48
C GLU A 68 -13.96 -21.98 25.16
N LEU A 69 -13.08 -22.45 26.04
CA LEU A 69 -11.63 -22.45 25.81
C LEU A 69 -11.29 -23.41 24.66
N VAL A 70 -10.61 -22.90 23.64
CA VAL A 70 -10.19 -23.68 22.48
C VAL A 70 -8.69 -23.58 22.26
N LYS A 71 -8.07 -24.68 21.85
CA LYS A 71 -6.70 -24.67 21.32
C LYS A 71 -6.79 -24.77 19.80
N ILE A 72 -6.23 -23.79 19.10
CA ILE A 72 -6.11 -23.79 17.64
C ILE A 72 -4.76 -24.39 17.29
N GLN A 73 -4.77 -25.55 16.62
CA GLN A 73 -3.54 -26.32 16.34
C GLN A 73 -2.89 -25.94 15.00
N ASN A 74 -3.71 -25.60 14.01
CA ASN A 74 -3.28 -25.23 12.67
C ASN A 74 -4.43 -24.55 11.93
N THR A 75 -4.17 -24.12 10.69
CA THR A 75 -5.15 -23.41 9.84
C THR A 75 -6.41 -24.23 9.54
N LEU A 76 -6.28 -25.56 9.32
CA LEU A 76 -7.44 -26.41 9.05
C LEU A 76 -8.33 -26.54 10.30
N ASP A 77 -7.73 -26.57 11.47
CA ASP A 77 -8.45 -26.57 12.74
C ASP A 77 -9.17 -25.22 12.96
N ALA A 78 -8.54 -24.09 12.66
CA ALA A 78 -9.18 -22.77 12.69
C ALA A 78 -10.41 -22.72 11.76
N ILE A 79 -10.25 -23.18 10.52
CA ILE A 79 -11.34 -23.25 9.54
C ILE A 79 -12.49 -24.13 10.05
N SER A 80 -12.19 -25.31 10.61
CA SER A 80 -13.21 -26.23 11.17
C SER A 80 -13.99 -25.60 12.32
N LYS A 81 -13.39 -24.64 13.05
CA LYS A 81 -14.01 -23.86 14.12
C LYS A 81 -14.74 -22.61 13.62
N GLY A 82 -14.86 -22.44 12.30
CA GLY A 82 -15.58 -21.33 11.69
C GLY A 82 -14.80 -20.01 11.63
N ILE A 83 -13.46 -20.05 11.69
CA ILE A 83 -12.60 -18.88 11.50
C ILE A 83 -12.09 -18.89 10.07
N GLY A 84 -12.29 -17.80 9.34
CA GLY A 84 -11.77 -17.60 7.98
C GLY A 84 -10.87 -16.38 7.90
N MET A 85 -9.92 -16.37 6.98
CA MET A 85 -9.02 -15.22 6.75
C MET A 85 -8.95 -14.88 5.27
N VAL A 86 -9.16 -13.60 4.99
CA VAL A 86 -8.92 -12.97 3.68
C VAL A 86 -7.60 -12.22 3.81
N HIS A 87 -6.62 -12.63 3.01
CA HIS A 87 -5.26 -12.09 3.04
C HIS A 87 -5.13 -10.80 2.25
N GLN A 88 -4.12 -10.00 2.57
CA GLN A 88 -3.78 -8.76 1.86
C GLN A 88 -3.43 -9.00 0.38
N HIS A 89 -2.79 -10.13 0.05
CA HIS A 89 -2.51 -10.56 -1.32
C HIS A 89 -3.46 -11.68 -1.72
N PHE A 90 -4.00 -11.60 -2.94
CA PHE A 90 -4.91 -12.61 -3.45
C PHE A 90 -4.24 -13.97 -3.58
N MET A 91 -4.87 -14.98 -2.98
CA MET A 91 -4.46 -16.38 -3.09
C MET A 91 -5.31 -17.09 -4.15
N LEU A 92 -5.30 -16.55 -5.38
CA LEU A 92 -6.07 -17.02 -6.51
C LEU A 92 -5.17 -17.55 -7.62
N PHE A 93 -5.66 -18.53 -8.35
CA PHE A 93 -5.02 -19.07 -9.56
C PHE A 93 -5.63 -18.40 -10.80
N PRO A 94 -4.87 -17.53 -11.51
CA PRO A 94 -5.42 -16.73 -12.61
C PRO A 94 -6.00 -17.56 -13.76
N SER A 95 -5.39 -18.72 -14.06
CA SER A 95 -5.81 -19.62 -15.15
C SER A 95 -7.08 -20.44 -14.86
N LEU A 96 -7.50 -20.52 -13.60
CA LEU A 96 -8.70 -21.24 -13.18
C LEU A 96 -9.92 -20.32 -13.18
N THR A 97 -11.10 -20.94 -13.31
CA THR A 97 -12.39 -20.23 -13.19
C THR A 97 -12.65 -19.78 -11.75
N VAL A 98 -13.63 -18.90 -11.57
CA VAL A 98 -14.14 -18.49 -10.25
C VAL A 98 -14.56 -19.72 -9.45
N ALA A 99 -15.36 -20.62 -10.05
CA ALA A 99 -15.85 -21.80 -9.37
C ALA A 99 -14.72 -22.72 -8.89
N GLU A 100 -13.71 -22.96 -9.75
CA GLU A 100 -12.55 -23.78 -9.35
C GLU A 100 -11.74 -23.13 -8.21
N ASN A 101 -11.55 -21.80 -8.23
CA ASN A 101 -10.87 -21.09 -7.15
C ASN A 101 -11.65 -21.15 -5.83
N VAL A 102 -12.99 -21.01 -5.87
CA VAL A 102 -13.83 -20.99 -4.68
C VAL A 102 -13.82 -22.34 -3.96
N VAL A 103 -13.88 -23.45 -4.71
CA VAL A 103 -13.92 -24.81 -4.11
C VAL A 103 -12.53 -25.44 -3.93
N LEU A 104 -11.46 -24.75 -4.27
CA LEU A 104 -10.10 -25.29 -4.18
C LEU A 104 -9.78 -25.80 -2.77
N GLY A 105 -9.39 -27.08 -2.65
CA GLY A 105 -9.12 -27.77 -1.38
C GLY A 105 -10.36 -28.32 -0.67
N ILE A 106 -11.55 -28.16 -1.26
CA ILE A 106 -12.82 -28.77 -0.83
C ILE A 106 -13.63 -29.21 -2.05
N GLU A 107 -12.91 -29.62 -3.11
CA GLU A 107 -13.48 -29.93 -4.41
C GLU A 107 -14.62 -30.95 -4.31
N PRO A 108 -15.83 -30.66 -4.85
CA PRO A 108 -16.89 -31.64 -4.92
C PRO A 108 -16.49 -32.79 -5.84
N MET A 109 -16.70 -34.02 -5.37
CA MET A 109 -16.31 -35.22 -6.11
C MET A 109 -17.55 -36.06 -6.42
N THR A 110 -17.61 -36.57 -7.67
CA THR A 110 -18.59 -37.57 -8.11
C THR A 110 -17.85 -38.75 -8.71
N ASN A 111 -18.03 -39.93 -8.18
CA ASN A 111 -17.33 -41.18 -8.57
C ASN A 111 -15.78 -41.05 -8.51
N GLY A 112 -15.25 -40.26 -7.55
CA GLY A 112 -13.81 -40.05 -7.38
C GLY A 112 -13.16 -39.06 -8.37
N LEU A 113 -13.96 -38.37 -9.19
CA LEU A 113 -13.53 -37.33 -10.11
C LEU A 113 -14.12 -35.97 -9.68
N PHE A 114 -13.38 -34.90 -9.98
CA PHE A 114 -13.86 -33.54 -9.73
C PHE A 114 -15.15 -33.25 -10.49
N ASP A 115 -16.17 -32.79 -9.76
CA ASP A 115 -17.46 -32.43 -10.32
C ASP A 115 -17.57 -30.92 -10.52
N PHE A 116 -17.16 -30.46 -11.70
CA PHE A 116 -17.15 -29.04 -12.05
C PHE A 116 -18.56 -28.41 -12.01
N GLN A 117 -19.61 -29.17 -12.43
CA GLN A 117 -20.97 -28.61 -12.42
C GLN A 117 -21.44 -28.34 -11.00
N LYS A 118 -21.15 -29.26 -10.08
CA LYS A 118 -21.45 -29.08 -8.67
C LYS A 118 -20.64 -27.95 -8.04
N ALA A 119 -19.38 -27.74 -8.46
CA ALA A 119 -18.58 -26.59 -8.05
C ALA A 119 -19.21 -25.26 -8.49
N VAL A 120 -19.68 -25.19 -9.73
CA VAL A 120 -20.41 -24.02 -10.27
C VAL A 120 -21.70 -23.76 -9.51
N GLU A 121 -22.48 -24.81 -9.19
CA GLU A 121 -23.74 -24.69 -8.44
C GLU A 121 -23.49 -24.19 -7.02
N GLN A 122 -22.56 -24.78 -6.29
CA GLN A 122 -22.18 -24.34 -4.94
C GLN A 122 -21.67 -22.88 -4.92
N THR A 123 -20.87 -22.50 -5.91
CA THR A 123 -20.37 -21.12 -6.05
C THR A 123 -21.52 -20.15 -6.30
N ARG A 124 -22.50 -20.53 -7.13
CA ARG A 124 -23.69 -19.72 -7.42
C ARG A 124 -24.56 -19.56 -6.18
N GLU A 125 -24.79 -20.62 -5.42
CA GLU A 125 -25.55 -20.58 -4.17
C GLU A 125 -24.93 -19.58 -3.17
N VAL A 126 -23.60 -19.60 -3.00
CA VAL A 126 -22.89 -18.65 -2.13
C VAL A 126 -23.01 -17.23 -2.68
N ALA A 127 -22.83 -17.04 -3.99
CA ALA A 127 -22.94 -15.75 -4.64
C ALA A 127 -24.34 -15.14 -4.45
N GLU A 128 -25.39 -15.91 -4.68
CA GLU A 128 -26.80 -15.48 -4.51
C GLU A 128 -27.11 -15.16 -3.04
N LYS A 129 -26.70 -16.03 -2.12
CA LYS A 129 -26.96 -15.88 -0.68
C LYS A 129 -26.40 -14.57 -0.11
N TYR A 130 -25.24 -14.14 -0.58
CA TYR A 130 -24.54 -12.95 -0.07
C TYR A 130 -24.50 -11.78 -1.07
N ASN A 131 -25.30 -11.87 -2.13
CA ASN A 131 -25.43 -10.84 -3.17
C ASN A 131 -24.11 -10.47 -3.87
N PHE A 132 -23.27 -11.47 -4.14
CA PHE A 132 -22.08 -11.29 -4.97
C PHE A 132 -22.46 -11.41 -6.45
N ASN A 133 -22.32 -10.31 -7.19
CA ASN A 133 -22.55 -10.34 -8.64
C ASN A 133 -21.27 -10.80 -9.34
N ILE A 134 -21.12 -12.13 -9.50
CA ILE A 134 -19.95 -12.74 -10.12
C ILE A 134 -20.36 -13.97 -10.95
N ASP A 135 -19.74 -14.14 -12.13
CA ASP A 135 -19.96 -15.29 -12.98
C ASP A 135 -19.01 -16.43 -12.60
N PRO A 136 -19.51 -17.60 -12.11
CA PRO A 136 -18.68 -18.73 -11.74
C PRO A 136 -17.81 -19.32 -12.85
N LEU A 137 -18.17 -19.08 -14.11
CA LEU A 137 -17.50 -19.65 -15.29
C LEU A 137 -16.35 -18.77 -15.82
N LYS A 138 -16.29 -17.50 -15.42
CA LYS A 138 -15.19 -16.61 -15.81
C LYS A 138 -13.87 -17.08 -15.21
N LYS A 139 -12.79 -16.88 -15.99
CA LYS A 139 -11.42 -17.04 -15.45
C LYS A 139 -11.04 -15.85 -14.59
N VAL A 140 -10.21 -16.11 -13.56
CA VAL A 140 -9.77 -15.07 -12.65
C VAL A 140 -8.89 -14.01 -13.34
N GLU A 141 -8.11 -14.40 -14.36
CA GLU A 141 -7.27 -13.48 -15.15
C GLU A 141 -8.07 -12.40 -15.90
N ASP A 142 -9.39 -12.63 -16.14
CA ASP A 142 -10.28 -11.70 -16.84
C ASP A 142 -11.08 -10.79 -15.87
N LEU A 143 -10.80 -10.84 -14.57
CA LEU A 143 -11.58 -10.14 -13.55
C LEU A 143 -10.90 -8.84 -13.07
N SER A 144 -11.72 -7.89 -12.60
CA SER A 144 -11.21 -6.73 -11.88
C SER A 144 -10.71 -7.11 -10.49
N VAL A 145 -9.90 -6.24 -9.89
CA VAL A 145 -9.37 -6.41 -8.54
C VAL A 145 -10.50 -6.54 -7.51
N GLY A 146 -11.55 -5.73 -7.63
CA GLY A 146 -12.74 -5.82 -6.77
C GLY A 146 -13.49 -7.15 -6.93
N GLN A 147 -13.52 -7.74 -8.14
CA GLN A 147 -14.09 -9.06 -8.35
C GLN A 147 -13.22 -10.17 -7.74
N MET A 148 -11.89 -10.05 -7.81
CA MET A 148 -10.97 -10.98 -7.14
C MET A 148 -11.14 -10.95 -5.62
N GLN A 149 -11.35 -9.77 -5.04
CA GLN A 149 -11.66 -9.63 -3.60
C GLN A 149 -12.93 -10.38 -3.20
N LYS A 150 -13.98 -10.30 -4.02
CA LYS A 150 -15.24 -11.04 -3.81
C LYS A 150 -15.00 -12.55 -3.78
N ILE A 151 -14.12 -13.08 -4.64
CA ILE A 151 -13.78 -14.51 -4.67
C ILE A 151 -13.09 -14.92 -3.36
N GLU A 152 -12.14 -14.13 -2.86
CA GLU A 152 -11.47 -14.43 -1.58
C GLU A 152 -12.47 -14.52 -0.42
N ILE A 153 -13.46 -13.63 -0.38
CA ILE A 153 -14.54 -13.70 0.62
C ILE A 153 -15.40 -14.94 0.40
N MET A 154 -15.77 -15.27 -0.83
CA MET A 154 -16.55 -16.46 -1.14
C MET A 154 -15.84 -17.75 -0.73
N LYS A 155 -14.51 -17.83 -0.88
CA LYS A 155 -13.68 -18.97 -0.43
C LYS A 155 -13.80 -19.23 1.06
N VAL A 156 -13.86 -18.21 1.90
CA VAL A 156 -14.02 -18.40 3.34
C VAL A 156 -15.47 -18.68 3.72
N LEU A 157 -16.44 -18.12 3.02
CA LEU A 157 -17.87 -18.34 3.26
C LEU A 157 -18.33 -19.75 2.91
N ILE A 158 -17.87 -20.33 1.80
CA ILE A 158 -18.23 -21.69 1.39
C ILE A 158 -17.72 -22.74 2.40
N ARG A 159 -16.65 -22.41 3.13
CA ARG A 159 -16.07 -23.23 4.20
C ARG A 159 -16.77 -23.04 5.55
N GLY A 160 -17.83 -22.22 5.60
CA GLY A 160 -18.65 -22.03 6.80
C GLY A 160 -18.08 -21.05 7.82
N ALA A 161 -17.17 -20.16 7.43
CA ALA A 161 -16.63 -19.15 8.33
C ALA A 161 -17.75 -18.31 8.96
N LYS A 162 -17.69 -18.13 10.28
CA LYS A 162 -18.55 -17.25 11.08
C LYS A 162 -17.80 -16.02 11.59
N ILE A 163 -16.50 -16.18 11.82
CA ILE A 163 -15.57 -15.10 12.17
C ILE A 163 -14.63 -14.94 10.98
N ILE A 164 -14.63 -13.74 10.38
CA ILE A 164 -13.86 -13.45 9.18
C ILE A 164 -12.80 -12.40 9.52
N ILE A 165 -11.53 -12.76 9.33
CA ILE A 165 -10.40 -11.84 9.45
C ILE A 165 -10.16 -11.23 8.06
N MET A 166 -10.11 -9.90 7.98
CA MET A 166 -9.81 -9.16 6.75
C MET A 166 -8.56 -8.32 6.96
N ASP A 167 -7.47 -8.70 6.31
CA ASP A 167 -6.17 -8.02 6.43
C ASP A 167 -5.99 -7.03 5.27
N GLU A 168 -6.21 -5.74 5.54
CA GLU A 168 -6.13 -4.62 4.58
C GLU A 168 -6.90 -4.86 3.26
N PRO A 169 -8.21 -5.20 3.31
CA PRO A 169 -8.94 -5.67 2.14
C PRO A 169 -9.16 -4.60 1.06
N THR A 170 -8.90 -3.33 1.36
CA THR A 170 -9.13 -2.18 0.47
C THR A 170 -7.84 -1.58 -0.10
N ALA A 171 -6.68 -2.20 0.18
CA ALA A 171 -5.38 -1.63 -0.17
C ALA A 171 -5.17 -1.38 -1.67
N VAL A 172 -5.86 -2.16 -2.51
CA VAL A 172 -5.74 -2.12 -3.99
C VAL A 172 -7.05 -1.82 -4.70
N LEU A 173 -8.11 -1.48 -3.95
CA LEU A 173 -9.43 -1.18 -4.48
C LEU A 173 -9.58 0.30 -4.83
N THR A 174 -10.40 0.58 -5.84
CA THR A 174 -10.89 1.94 -6.10
C THR A 174 -11.91 2.35 -5.05
N PRO A 175 -12.22 3.65 -4.88
CA PRO A 175 -13.26 4.09 -3.96
C PRO A 175 -14.61 3.41 -4.20
N GLN A 176 -15.02 3.24 -5.46
CA GLN A 176 -16.27 2.59 -5.80
C GLN A 176 -16.27 1.10 -5.43
N GLU A 177 -15.16 0.38 -5.70
CA GLU A 177 -15.02 -1.03 -5.30
C GLU A 177 -14.97 -1.18 -3.76
N THR A 178 -14.43 -0.18 -3.06
CA THR A 178 -14.42 -0.12 -1.60
C THR A 178 -15.83 0.01 -1.04
N GLU A 179 -16.66 0.91 -1.58
CA GLU A 179 -18.06 1.04 -1.19
C GLU A 179 -18.86 -0.24 -1.44
N GLU A 180 -18.69 -0.87 -2.62
CA GLU A 180 -19.31 -2.18 -2.89
C GLU A 180 -18.89 -3.24 -1.88
N LEU A 181 -17.61 -3.27 -1.49
CA LEU A 181 -17.11 -4.18 -0.45
C LEU A 181 -17.80 -3.89 0.89
N PHE A 182 -17.92 -2.63 1.28
CA PHE A 182 -18.56 -2.24 2.54
C PHE A 182 -20.03 -2.64 2.60
N GLU A 183 -20.77 -2.46 1.51
CA GLU A 183 -22.15 -2.96 1.41
C GLU A 183 -22.22 -4.47 1.64
N GLN A 184 -21.29 -5.24 1.07
CA GLN A 184 -21.21 -6.68 1.24
C GLN A 184 -20.86 -7.06 2.69
N LEU A 185 -19.92 -6.37 3.34
CA LEU A 185 -19.59 -6.61 4.75
C LEU A 185 -20.79 -6.31 5.67
N LEU A 186 -21.60 -5.30 5.36
CA LEU A 186 -22.83 -5.01 6.08
C LEU A 186 -23.89 -6.12 5.89
N VAL A 187 -23.97 -6.73 4.71
CA VAL A 187 -24.82 -7.91 4.48
C VAL A 187 -24.34 -9.10 5.32
N LEU A 188 -23.02 -9.36 5.34
CA LEU A 188 -22.43 -10.42 6.16
C LEU A 188 -22.70 -10.20 7.65
N LYS A 189 -22.53 -8.97 8.14
CA LYS A 189 -22.89 -8.59 9.52
C LYS A 189 -24.35 -8.90 9.84
N LYS A 190 -25.28 -8.51 8.97
CA LYS A 190 -26.73 -8.76 9.15
C LYS A 190 -27.08 -10.25 9.14
N THR A 191 -26.28 -11.09 8.49
CA THR A 191 -26.45 -12.55 8.44
C THR A 191 -25.70 -13.27 9.56
N GLY A 192 -25.23 -12.54 10.58
CA GLY A 192 -24.63 -13.08 11.80
C GLY A 192 -23.14 -13.41 11.72
N HIS A 193 -22.43 -12.89 10.69
CA HIS A 193 -20.97 -13.00 10.62
C HIS A 193 -20.33 -11.89 11.44
N SER A 194 -19.25 -12.23 12.15
CA SER A 194 -18.42 -11.27 12.89
C SER A 194 -17.13 -11.04 12.10
N ILE A 195 -16.71 -9.78 11.96
CA ILE A 195 -15.62 -9.41 11.07
C ILE A 195 -14.55 -8.65 11.87
N ILE A 196 -13.30 -9.12 11.82
CA ILE A 196 -12.14 -8.38 12.29
C ILE A 196 -11.55 -7.67 11.08
N PHE A 197 -11.72 -6.35 11.03
CA PHE A 197 -11.31 -5.50 9.93
C PHE A 197 -9.99 -4.81 10.28
N ILE A 198 -8.91 -5.20 9.60
CA ILE A 198 -7.59 -4.59 9.78
C ILE A 198 -7.42 -3.55 8.69
N SER A 199 -7.27 -2.30 9.08
CA SER A 199 -6.97 -1.20 8.17
C SER A 199 -6.16 -0.12 8.89
N HIS A 200 -5.35 0.59 8.14
CA HIS A 200 -4.68 1.80 8.58
C HIS A 200 -5.38 3.08 8.08
N LYS A 201 -6.39 2.94 7.22
CA LYS A 201 -7.22 4.04 6.71
C LYS A 201 -8.34 4.33 7.71
N LEU A 202 -8.20 5.42 8.45
CA LEU A 202 -9.09 5.75 9.56
C LEU A 202 -10.51 6.11 9.11
N GLU A 203 -10.67 6.67 7.92
CA GLU A 203 -11.96 6.96 7.32
C GLU A 203 -12.77 5.69 7.10
N GLU A 204 -12.15 4.65 6.53
CA GLU A 204 -12.77 3.33 6.33
C GLU A 204 -13.20 2.69 7.66
N VAL A 205 -12.32 2.76 8.66
CA VAL A 205 -12.58 2.25 10.01
C VAL A 205 -13.80 2.94 10.63
N LYS A 206 -13.90 4.26 10.51
CA LYS A 206 -15.05 5.01 11.01
C LYS A 206 -16.33 4.77 10.24
N HIS A 207 -16.22 4.48 8.94
CA HIS A 207 -17.38 4.26 8.10
C HIS A 207 -18.08 2.93 8.40
N ILE A 208 -17.31 1.83 8.59
CA ILE A 208 -17.92 0.49 8.64
C ILE A 208 -17.88 -0.16 10.03
N CYS A 209 -16.92 0.22 10.89
CA CYS A 209 -16.74 -0.41 12.19
C CYS A 209 -17.52 0.32 13.28
N SER A 210 -17.93 -0.41 14.32
CA SER A 210 -18.56 0.18 15.52
C SER A 210 -17.56 0.44 16.65
N ARG A 211 -16.51 -0.35 16.70
CA ARG A 211 -15.50 -0.34 17.78
C ARG A 211 -14.12 -0.59 17.21
N VAL A 212 -13.09 -0.05 17.87
CA VAL A 212 -11.68 -0.23 17.49
C VAL A 212 -10.86 -0.75 18.64
N VAL A 213 -10.01 -1.73 18.36
CA VAL A 213 -8.93 -2.19 19.24
C VAL A 213 -7.62 -1.63 18.71
N ILE A 214 -6.86 -0.96 19.56
CA ILE A 214 -5.63 -0.29 19.16
C ILE A 214 -4.42 -1.05 19.70
N LEU A 215 -3.54 -1.46 18.78
CA LEU A 215 -2.25 -2.06 19.09
C LEU A 215 -1.11 -1.07 18.86
N ARG A 216 -0.15 -1.02 19.78
CA ARG A 216 1.08 -0.25 19.64
C ARG A 216 2.25 -0.96 20.30
N HIS A 217 3.35 -1.15 19.54
CA HIS A 217 4.57 -1.81 20.02
C HIS A 217 4.31 -3.15 20.71
N GLY A 218 3.38 -3.94 20.20
CA GLY A 218 3.01 -5.25 20.75
C GLY A 218 2.08 -5.22 21.97
N TYR A 219 1.58 -4.05 22.39
CA TYR A 219 0.62 -3.90 23.48
C TYR A 219 -0.76 -3.50 22.97
N CYS A 220 -1.81 -3.95 23.66
CA CYS A 220 -3.18 -3.47 23.45
C CYS A 220 -3.40 -2.22 24.31
N LEU A 221 -3.75 -1.10 23.67
CA LEU A 221 -4.06 0.16 24.35
C LEU A 221 -5.54 0.29 24.72
N GLY A 222 -6.31 -0.75 24.48
CA GLY A 222 -7.72 -0.83 24.82
C GLY A 222 -8.63 -0.94 23.61
N SER A 223 -9.91 -1.06 23.92
CA SER A 223 -11.01 -1.09 22.98
C SER A 223 -11.85 0.16 23.16
N HIS A 224 -12.18 0.83 22.07
CA HIS A 224 -12.86 2.12 22.07
C HIS A 224 -14.04 2.11 21.12
N ASP A 225 -15.17 2.71 21.51
CA ASP A 225 -16.31 2.94 20.63
C ASP A 225 -15.99 4.09 19.66
N LEU A 226 -16.23 3.86 18.37
CA LEU A 226 -15.89 4.81 17.31
C LEU A 226 -16.84 6.00 17.22
N GLU A 227 -18.04 5.90 17.77
CA GLU A 227 -19.05 6.96 17.73
C GLU A 227 -18.55 8.29 18.31
N ASN A 228 -17.72 8.20 19.37
CA ASN A 228 -17.24 9.37 20.12
C ASN A 228 -15.76 9.74 19.82
N LEU A 229 -15.08 9.01 18.93
CA LEU A 229 -13.69 9.27 18.59
C LEU A 229 -13.58 10.00 17.24
N LYS A 230 -12.68 10.99 17.18
CA LYS A 230 -12.23 11.59 15.92
C LYS A 230 -11.07 10.78 15.34
N GLU A 231 -10.84 10.88 14.05
CA GLU A 231 -9.68 10.24 13.39
C GLU A 231 -8.36 10.67 14.02
N SER A 232 -8.23 11.95 14.39
CA SER A 232 -7.08 12.47 15.11
C SER A 232 -6.84 11.78 16.46
N ASP A 233 -7.91 11.37 17.16
CA ASP A 233 -7.78 10.67 18.44
C ASP A 233 -7.29 9.24 18.23
N ILE A 234 -7.83 8.56 17.19
CA ILE A 234 -7.40 7.21 16.82
C ILE A 234 -5.93 7.24 16.36
N SER A 235 -5.57 8.19 15.50
CA SER A 235 -4.20 8.39 15.02
C SER A 235 -3.23 8.65 16.19
N ARG A 236 -3.60 9.52 17.13
CA ARG A 236 -2.79 9.79 18.33
C ARG A 236 -2.60 8.55 19.20
N LEU A 237 -3.63 7.72 19.38
CA LEU A 237 -3.52 6.46 20.12
C LEU A 237 -2.60 5.47 19.40
N MET A 238 -2.69 5.36 18.05
CA MET A 238 -1.86 4.48 17.25
C MET A 238 -0.38 4.89 17.29
N VAL A 239 -0.08 6.16 17.05
CA VAL A 239 1.29 6.68 16.88
C VAL A 239 1.91 7.12 18.20
N GLY A 240 1.09 7.52 19.19
CA GLY A 240 1.54 7.98 20.51
C GLY A 240 1.95 9.45 20.57
N ARG A 241 1.78 10.19 19.47
CA ARG A 241 1.96 11.65 19.35
C ARG A 241 0.87 12.23 18.45
N ASP A 242 0.68 13.54 18.52
CA ASP A 242 -0.23 14.20 17.58
C ASP A 242 0.34 14.10 16.15
N VAL A 243 -0.46 13.51 15.27
CA VAL A 243 -0.14 13.44 13.83
C VAL A 243 -1.00 14.45 13.12
N VAL A 244 -0.37 15.35 12.39
CA VAL A 244 -1.07 16.29 11.52
C VAL A 244 -1.57 15.51 10.31
N LEU A 245 -2.86 15.20 10.27
CA LEU A 245 -3.48 14.41 9.20
C LEU A 245 -3.68 15.22 7.90
N LYS A 246 -3.64 16.55 7.95
CA LYS A 246 -3.72 17.42 6.77
C LYS A 246 -2.41 18.18 6.60
N ILE A 247 -1.86 18.16 5.39
CA ILE A 247 -0.69 18.94 5.02
C ILE A 247 -1.17 20.31 4.54
N GLU A 248 -0.85 21.36 5.30
CA GLU A 248 -1.01 22.72 4.82
C GLU A 248 0.08 23.01 3.79
N LYS A 249 -0.32 23.27 2.54
CA LYS A 249 0.61 23.59 1.45
C LYS A 249 0.34 25.00 0.97
N GLU A 250 1.42 25.80 0.91
CA GLU A 250 1.42 27.10 0.23
C GLU A 250 1.32 26.90 -1.27
N ALA A 251 0.86 27.91 -1.99
CA ALA A 251 0.83 27.89 -3.44
C ALA A 251 2.27 27.74 -3.98
N PRO A 252 2.50 26.93 -5.03
CA PRO A 252 3.83 26.71 -5.58
C PRO A 252 4.35 27.96 -6.28
N GLU A 253 5.63 28.31 -6.06
CA GLU A 253 6.36 29.25 -6.89
C GLU A 253 6.94 28.51 -8.11
N LEU A 254 6.20 28.53 -9.22
CA LEU A 254 6.56 27.78 -10.42
C LEU A 254 7.72 28.44 -11.16
N GLY A 255 8.78 27.67 -11.40
CA GLY A 255 9.91 28.05 -12.22
C GLY A 255 9.89 27.45 -13.64
N GLU A 256 11.08 27.24 -14.20
CA GLU A 256 11.25 26.58 -15.51
C GLU A 256 10.86 25.11 -15.48
N SER A 257 10.58 24.53 -16.66
CA SER A 257 10.32 23.10 -16.80
C SER A 257 11.61 22.31 -16.53
N ILE A 258 11.53 21.37 -15.59
CA ILE A 258 12.63 20.45 -15.22
C ILE A 258 12.51 19.13 -15.96
N LEU A 259 11.30 18.53 -15.99
CA LEU A 259 10.99 17.37 -16.81
C LEU A 259 10.11 17.79 -17.97
N ASN A 260 10.44 17.33 -19.18
CA ASN A 260 9.64 17.52 -20.38
C ASN A 260 9.56 16.20 -21.16
N ILE A 261 8.35 15.72 -21.40
CA ILE A 261 8.05 14.54 -22.22
C ILE A 261 7.20 14.96 -23.40
N GLU A 262 7.59 14.55 -24.60
CA GLU A 262 6.87 14.82 -25.86
C GLU A 262 6.73 13.53 -26.66
N ASN A 263 5.49 13.16 -27.01
CA ASN A 263 5.13 12.04 -27.89
C ASN A 263 5.81 10.71 -27.49
N LEU A 264 5.88 10.41 -26.18
CA LEU A 264 6.47 9.17 -25.69
C LEU A 264 5.50 8.00 -25.94
N LEU A 265 5.94 7.08 -26.81
CA LEU A 265 5.17 5.89 -27.16
C LEU A 265 6.02 4.64 -26.97
N ILE A 266 5.48 3.67 -26.22
CA ILE A 266 6.13 2.39 -25.93
C ILE A 266 5.16 1.26 -26.26
N HIS A 267 5.68 0.23 -26.92
CA HIS A 267 4.98 -1.00 -27.18
C HIS A 267 5.65 -2.16 -26.41
N ASP A 268 4.86 -3.11 -25.99
CA ASP A 268 5.34 -4.37 -25.43
C ASP A 268 5.91 -5.29 -26.52
N HIS A 269 6.38 -6.47 -26.11
CA HIS A 269 6.91 -7.48 -27.05
C HIS A 269 5.85 -8.05 -27.99
N ALA A 270 4.57 -7.92 -27.67
CA ALA A 270 3.44 -8.35 -28.51
C ALA A 270 2.95 -7.24 -29.45
N GLY A 271 3.57 -6.04 -29.39
CA GLY A 271 3.19 -4.87 -30.19
C GLY A 271 1.99 -4.10 -29.62
N GLN A 272 1.53 -4.41 -28.42
CA GLN A 272 0.48 -3.64 -27.76
C GLN A 272 1.05 -2.36 -27.13
N THR A 273 0.26 -1.30 -27.13
CA THR A 273 0.67 -0.02 -26.52
C THR A 273 0.69 -0.17 -25.01
N GLU A 274 1.88 -0.04 -24.45
CA GLU A 274 2.13 -0.08 -23.00
C GLU A 274 2.12 1.33 -22.39
N LEU A 275 2.59 2.33 -23.16
CA LEU A 275 2.60 3.73 -22.73
C LEU A 275 2.41 4.65 -23.95
N ASP A 276 1.54 5.65 -23.83
CA ASP A 276 1.26 6.67 -24.83
C ASP A 276 1.03 8.02 -24.12
N ILE A 277 2.08 8.82 -23.99
CA ILE A 277 2.07 10.14 -23.35
C ILE A 277 2.42 11.19 -24.39
N PRO A 278 1.42 11.90 -24.93
CA PRO A 278 1.64 12.96 -25.92
C PRO A 278 2.48 14.11 -25.36
N LYS A 279 2.19 14.50 -24.10
CA LYS A 279 2.92 15.56 -23.40
C LYS A 279 2.81 15.39 -21.90
N LEU A 280 3.91 15.69 -21.21
CA LEU A 280 3.94 15.84 -19.75
C LEU A 280 5.09 16.77 -19.37
N GLN A 281 4.81 17.78 -18.57
CA GLN A 281 5.82 18.69 -18.03
C GLN A 281 5.75 18.72 -16.51
N VAL A 282 6.90 18.87 -15.84
CA VAL A 282 6.97 19.16 -14.40
C VAL A 282 7.89 20.35 -14.22
N LYS A 283 7.39 21.39 -13.56
CA LYS A 283 8.11 22.65 -13.36
C LYS A 283 8.84 22.66 -12.01
N LYS A 284 9.88 23.46 -11.94
CA LYS A 284 10.57 23.75 -10.67
C LYS A 284 9.56 24.22 -9.61
N GLY A 285 9.65 23.68 -8.41
CA GLY A 285 8.74 24.01 -7.30
C GLY A 285 7.35 23.41 -7.40
N GLU A 286 7.09 22.54 -8.40
CA GLU A 286 5.80 21.87 -8.61
C GLU A 286 5.83 20.42 -8.12
N VAL A 287 4.74 19.98 -7.52
CA VAL A 287 4.47 18.57 -7.26
C VAL A 287 3.32 18.13 -8.18
N VAL A 288 3.65 17.35 -9.22
CA VAL A 288 2.67 16.77 -10.13
C VAL A 288 2.33 15.35 -9.69
N GLY A 289 1.05 15.06 -9.54
CA GLY A 289 0.55 13.72 -9.19
C GLY A 289 0.15 12.91 -10.41
N ILE A 290 0.41 11.61 -10.37
CA ILE A 290 -0.20 10.63 -11.28
C ILE A 290 -0.98 9.63 -10.44
N ALA A 291 -2.31 9.70 -10.53
CA ALA A 291 -3.23 8.72 -9.97
C ALA A 291 -3.52 7.61 -11.00
N GLY A 292 -3.77 6.39 -10.53
CA GLY A 292 -4.18 5.28 -11.39
C GLY A 292 -4.08 3.95 -10.67
N ILE A 293 -4.89 2.98 -11.12
CA ILE A 293 -4.83 1.61 -10.63
C ILE A 293 -3.49 0.99 -11.05
N GLU A 294 -2.91 0.17 -10.19
CA GLU A 294 -1.66 -0.55 -10.46
C GLU A 294 -1.73 -1.31 -11.81
N GLY A 295 -0.63 -1.27 -12.57
CA GLY A 295 -0.57 -1.90 -13.89
C GLY A 295 -1.04 -1.03 -15.07
N ASN A 296 -1.43 0.22 -14.84
CA ASN A 296 -1.88 1.13 -15.89
C ASN A 296 -0.76 1.93 -16.60
N GLY A 297 0.53 1.51 -16.48
CA GLY A 297 1.66 2.13 -17.17
C GLY A 297 2.54 3.02 -16.30
N GLN A 298 2.19 3.22 -15.02
CA GLN A 298 2.96 4.07 -14.10
C GLN A 298 4.39 3.56 -13.90
N ASN A 299 4.56 2.25 -13.72
CA ASN A 299 5.87 1.62 -13.56
C ASN A 299 6.69 1.73 -14.85
N THR A 300 6.05 1.54 -16.01
CA THR A 300 6.70 1.74 -17.31
C THR A 300 7.22 3.16 -17.47
N LEU A 301 6.45 4.18 -17.08
CA LEU A 301 6.91 5.57 -17.07
C LEU A 301 8.09 5.77 -16.12
N SER A 302 8.02 5.23 -14.90
CA SER A 302 9.11 5.29 -13.92
C SER A 302 10.38 4.67 -14.49
N ASP A 303 10.30 3.48 -15.08
CA ASP A 303 11.44 2.75 -15.64
C ASP A 303 12.11 3.51 -16.78
N VAL A 304 11.33 4.20 -17.62
CA VAL A 304 11.87 5.09 -18.66
C VAL A 304 12.62 6.26 -18.05
N LEU A 305 12.03 6.94 -17.07
CA LEU A 305 12.61 8.12 -16.45
C LEU A 305 13.91 7.82 -15.69
N VAL A 306 14.06 6.61 -15.16
CA VAL A 306 15.28 6.17 -14.48
C VAL A 306 16.29 5.48 -15.40
N GLY A 307 15.94 5.25 -16.68
CA GLY A 307 16.80 4.60 -17.67
C GLY A 307 16.87 3.07 -17.55
N MET A 308 15.88 2.44 -16.92
CA MET A 308 15.74 0.98 -16.85
C MET A 308 15.00 0.41 -18.06
N LYS A 309 14.18 1.22 -18.72
CA LYS A 309 13.45 0.86 -19.95
C LYS A 309 13.80 1.81 -21.07
N SER A 310 14.18 1.28 -22.23
CA SER A 310 14.45 2.06 -23.45
C SER A 310 13.14 2.36 -24.20
N TYR A 311 13.14 3.47 -24.93
CA TYR A 311 12.06 3.87 -25.83
C TYR A 311 12.62 4.23 -27.20
N SER A 312 11.80 4.08 -28.24
CA SER A 312 12.18 4.38 -29.63
C SER A 312 11.48 5.62 -30.18
N ASN A 313 10.33 5.97 -29.63
CA ASN A 313 9.52 7.09 -30.07
C ASN A 313 9.33 8.11 -28.95
N GLY A 314 9.38 9.39 -29.32
CA GLY A 314 9.22 10.50 -28.40
C GLY A 314 10.53 11.10 -27.92
N LYS A 315 10.41 12.11 -27.07
CA LYS A 315 11.52 12.83 -26.49
C LYS A 315 11.29 13.00 -24.99
N VAL A 316 12.31 12.72 -24.20
CA VAL A 316 12.27 12.92 -22.74
C VAL A 316 13.50 13.72 -22.33
N GLU A 317 13.27 14.90 -21.77
CA GLU A 317 14.32 15.78 -21.30
C GLU A 317 14.24 16.00 -19.80
N LEU A 318 15.38 15.86 -19.13
CA LEU A 318 15.58 16.25 -17.74
C LEU A 318 16.60 17.40 -17.69
N ASN A 319 16.22 18.52 -17.08
CA ASN A 319 17.07 19.72 -17.06
C ASN A 319 17.53 20.14 -18.47
N ARG A 320 16.63 20.12 -19.46
CA ARG A 320 16.87 20.41 -20.89
C ARG A 320 17.89 19.49 -21.55
N LYS A 321 18.19 18.33 -20.98
CA LYS A 321 19.08 17.32 -21.54
C LYS A 321 18.30 16.06 -21.84
N ASP A 322 18.45 15.54 -23.06
CA ASP A 322 17.82 14.31 -23.48
C ASP A 322 18.36 13.12 -22.68
N ILE A 323 17.47 12.30 -22.14
CA ILE A 323 17.80 11.08 -21.39
C ILE A 323 17.85 9.83 -22.28
N HIS A 324 17.56 9.95 -23.57
CA HIS A 324 17.56 8.82 -24.49
C HIS A 324 18.89 8.06 -24.48
N LYS A 325 18.82 6.75 -24.29
CA LYS A 325 19.99 5.83 -24.16
C LYS A 325 20.98 6.17 -23.05
N LYS A 326 20.58 6.99 -22.09
CA LYS A 326 21.38 7.25 -20.90
C LYS A 326 21.23 6.13 -19.88
N THR A 327 22.31 5.85 -19.18
CA THR A 327 22.29 4.92 -18.04
C THR A 327 21.64 5.60 -16.83
N THR A 328 21.12 4.80 -15.89
CA THR A 328 20.58 5.30 -14.61
C THR A 328 21.58 6.23 -13.89
N HIS A 329 22.87 5.89 -13.91
CA HIS A 329 23.91 6.72 -13.31
C HIS A 329 24.02 8.11 -13.99
N GLU A 330 24.02 8.15 -15.32
CA GLU A 330 24.06 9.42 -16.06
C GLU A 330 22.82 10.28 -15.79
N ILE A 331 21.64 9.67 -15.73
CA ILE A 331 20.37 10.38 -15.44
C ILE A 331 20.39 10.92 -14.02
N ARG A 332 20.89 10.15 -13.03
CA ARG A 332 21.08 10.65 -11.67
C ARG A 332 22.04 11.85 -11.61
N LEU A 333 23.12 11.85 -12.41
CA LEU A 333 24.02 13.00 -12.54
C LEU A 333 23.37 14.23 -13.19
N MET A 334 22.28 14.04 -13.94
CA MET A 334 21.47 15.14 -14.46
C MET A 334 20.54 15.76 -13.41
N GLY A 335 20.47 15.21 -12.21
CA GLY A 335 19.72 15.75 -11.08
C GLY A 335 18.46 14.95 -10.72
N LEU A 336 18.37 13.66 -11.09
CA LEU A 336 17.28 12.75 -10.67
C LEU A 336 17.54 12.17 -9.29
N ALA A 337 16.54 12.23 -8.42
CA ALA A 337 16.36 11.34 -7.26
C ALA A 337 15.18 10.40 -7.50
N TYR A 338 15.29 9.15 -7.06
CA TYR A 338 14.26 8.15 -7.31
C TYR A 338 13.89 7.38 -6.05
N ILE A 339 12.64 7.46 -5.66
CA ILE A 339 12.04 6.62 -4.62
C ILE A 339 11.21 5.56 -5.34
N PRO A 340 11.67 4.29 -5.38
CA PRO A 340 10.98 3.21 -6.08
C PRO A 340 9.79 2.68 -5.28
N GLU A 341 8.84 2.05 -5.97
CA GLU A 341 7.73 1.33 -5.37
C GLU A 341 8.23 0.15 -4.52
N ASP A 342 9.13 -0.67 -5.05
CA ASP A 342 9.77 -1.74 -4.29
C ASP A 342 11.09 -1.25 -3.69
N ARG A 343 11.01 -0.97 -2.38
CA ARG A 343 12.16 -0.50 -1.61
C ARG A 343 13.23 -1.55 -1.38
N MET A 344 12.88 -2.86 -1.44
CA MET A 344 13.82 -3.95 -1.18
C MET A 344 14.62 -4.31 -2.42
N ASP A 345 13.95 -4.43 -3.56
CA ASP A 345 14.60 -4.85 -4.81
C ASP A 345 15.31 -3.68 -5.51
N PHE A 346 14.72 -2.47 -5.47
CA PHE A 346 15.24 -1.30 -6.18
C PHE A 346 15.67 -0.14 -5.28
N GLY A 347 15.19 -0.11 -4.05
CA GLY A 347 15.41 1.03 -3.14
C GLY A 347 16.67 0.92 -2.30
N CYS A 348 17.09 -0.25 -1.88
CA CYS A 348 18.23 -0.43 -0.98
C CYS A 348 19.03 -1.69 -1.27
N ALA A 349 20.22 -1.79 -0.67
CA ALA A 349 21.00 -3.02 -0.56
C ALA A 349 20.75 -3.61 0.84
N PRO A 350 19.88 -4.62 0.98
CA PRO A 350 19.37 -5.05 2.29
C PRO A 350 20.44 -5.53 3.28
N ASP A 351 21.48 -6.19 2.77
CA ASP A 351 22.58 -6.73 3.59
C ASP A 351 23.64 -5.69 3.96
N MET A 352 23.63 -4.52 3.31
CA MET A 352 24.53 -3.42 3.61
C MET A 352 24.01 -2.56 4.76
N SER A 353 24.92 -1.86 5.43
CA SER A 353 24.57 -0.97 6.54
C SER A 353 23.75 0.24 6.08
N ILE A 354 23.10 0.92 7.04
CA ILE A 354 22.38 2.18 6.80
C ILE A 354 23.31 3.22 6.16
N LYS A 355 24.53 3.40 6.71
CA LYS A 355 25.51 4.36 6.17
C LYS A 355 25.93 4.04 4.74
N ASP A 356 26.09 2.75 4.40
CA ASP A 356 26.47 2.34 3.05
C ASP A 356 25.34 2.57 2.05
N ASN A 357 24.10 2.33 2.46
CA ASN A 357 22.91 2.67 1.67
C ASN A 357 22.78 4.18 1.44
N ILE A 358 22.99 5.00 2.45
CA ILE A 358 22.90 6.47 2.35
C ILE A 358 23.96 7.03 1.41
N ILE A 359 25.19 6.48 1.40
CA ILE A 359 26.29 6.98 0.56
C ILE A 359 26.32 6.38 -0.84
N SER A 360 25.52 5.34 -1.12
CA SER A 360 25.62 4.52 -2.35
C SER A 360 25.51 5.30 -3.66
N ASP A 361 24.77 6.41 -3.68
CA ASP A 361 24.55 7.25 -4.86
C ASP A 361 25.58 8.38 -5.04
N ARG A 362 26.48 8.59 -4.06
CA ARG A 362 27.39 9.74 -4.02
C ARG A 362 28.81 9.45 -3.51
N TYR A 363 29.16 8.19 -3.26
CA TYR A 363 30.46 7.79 -2.75
C TYR A 363 31.65 8.30 -3.61
N TYR A 364 31.41 8.58 -4.90
CA TYR A 364 32.39 9.08 -5.85
C TYR A 364 32.62 10.61 -5.73
N LYS A 365 31.77 11.37 -5.03
CA LYS A 365 31.93 12.83 -4.87
C LYS A 365 33.18 13.14 -4.04
N LYS A 366 33.91 14.20 -4.44
CA LYS A 366 35.19 14.58 -3.79
C LYS A 366 35.08 14.79 -2.28
N GLU A 367 33.95 15.26 -1.81
CA GLU A 367 33.70 15.50 -0.37
C GLU A 367 33.70 14.22 0.47
N PHE A 368 33.35 13.06 -0.13
CA PHE A 368 33.31 11.75 0.55
C PHE A 368 34.55 10.92 0.28
N ARG A 369 35.61 11.47 -0.33
CA ARG A 369 36.84 10.77 -0.69
C ARG A 369 38.07 11.46 -0.13
N ASN A 370 39.03 10.63 0.29
CA ASN A 370 40.40 11.00 0.58
C ASN A 370 41.29 10.24 -0.41
N GLY A 371 41.51 10.81 -1.59
CA GLY A 371 42.17 10.13 -2.70
C GLY A 371 41.32 8.97 -3.22
N ILE A 372 41.84 7.75 -3.14
CA ILE A 372 41.14 6.52 -3.55
C ILE A 372 40.26 5.92 -2.43
N PHE A 373 40.37 6.38 -1.20
CA PHE A 373 39.65 5.86 -0.05
C PHE A 373 38.42 6.73 0.29
N LEU A 374 37.39 6.11 0.89
CA LEU A 374 36.26 6.84 1.43
C LEU A 374 36.67 7.60 2.70
N ASN A 375 36.18 8.83 2.81
CA ASN A 375 36.28 9.62 4.03
C ASN A 375 35.26 9.15 5.05
N ARG A 376 35.60 8.12 5.83
CA ARG A 376 34.71 7.49 6.81
C ARG A 376 34.08 8.49 7.80
N LYS A 377 34.83 9.55 8.17
CA LYS A 377 34.31 10.58 9.09
C LYS A 377 33.12 11.32 8.47
N LYS A 378 33.24 11.76 7.21
CA LYS A 378 32.15 12.46 6.52
C LYS A 378 30.97 11.54 6.19
N VAL A 379 31.24 10.28 5.81
CA VAL A 379 30.18 9.28 5.60
C VAL A 379 29.39 9.03 6.89
N ASN A 380 30.08 8.84 8.02
CA ASN A 380 29.42 8.66 9.30
C ASN A 380 28.61 9.89 9.74
N GLN A 381 29.15 11.10 9.53
CA GLN A 381 28.43 12.33 9.84
C GLN A 381 27.14 12.47 9.02
N LEU A 382 27.21 12.20 7.72
CA LEU A 382 26.00 12.21 6.86
C LEU A 382 24.98 11.17 7.32
N ALA A 383 25.43 9.96 7.63
CA ALA A 383 24.53 8.89 8.07
C ALA A 383 23.85 9.24 9.40
N ASP A 384 24.61 9.76 10.39
CA ASP A 384 24.05 10.19 11.67
C ASP A 384 23.06 11.34 11.51
N GLN A 385 23.36 12.30 10.63
CA GLN A 385 22.46 13.39 10.30
C GLN A 385 21.16 12.87 9.66
N CYS A 386 21.26 11.97 8.66
CA CYS A 386 20.08 11.35 8.05
C CYS A 386 19.25 10.55 9.05
N ILE A 387 19.87 9.81 9.96
CA ILE A 387 19.18 9.06 11.02
C ILE A 387 18.38 10.01 11.91
N GLN A 388 18.97 11.14 12.28
CA GLN A 388 18.33 12.14 13.12
C GLN A 388 17.22 12.89 12.37
N ASP A 389 17.49 13.45 11.17
CA ASP A 389 16.57 14.30 10.45
C ASP A 389 15.32 13.55 9.94
N PHE A 390 15.47 12.27 9.61
CA PHE A 390 14.38 11.41 9.14
C PHE A 390 13.83 10.47 10.24
N GLU A 391 14.25 10.66 11.50
CA GLU A 391 13.79 9.85 12.64
C GLU A 391 13.85 8.34 12.35
N ILE A 392 14.99 7.85 11.82
CA ILE A 392 15.17 6.44 11.49
C ILE A 392 15.40 5.66 12.79
N ALA A 393 14.45 4.81 13.17
CA ALA A 393 14.60 3.96 14.34
C ALA A 393 15.53 2.78 14.01
N CYS A 394 16.74 2.83 14.57
CA CYS A 394 17.79 1.83 14.40
C CYS A 394 18.69 1.78 15.64
N ASP A 395 19.44 0.70 15.82
CA ASP A 395 20.43 0.58 16.90
C ASP A 395 21.61 1.53 16.67
N ASN A 396 22.12 1.55 15.44
CA ASN A 396 23.21 2.41 15.00
C ASN A 396 23.32 2.42 13.45
N ARG A 397 24.14 3.31 12.90
CA ARG A 397 24.36 3.46 11.46
C ARG A 397 24.97 2.25 10.75
N ASP A 398 25.61 1.33 11.50
CA ASP A 398 26.26 0.13 10.96
C ASP A 398 25.30 -1.07 10.86
N GLN A 399 24.06 -0.92 11.34
CA GLN A 399 23.02 -1.94 11.27
C GLN A 399 22.64 -2.23 9.82
N PRO A 400 22.57 -3.53 9.40
CA PRO A 400 22.04 -3.90 8.09
C PRO A 400 20.60 -3.46 7.89
N VAL A 401 20.30 -2.90 6.70
CA VAL A 401 18.97 -2.32 6.41
C VAL A 401 17.83 -3.35 6.52
N ARG A 402 18.08 -4.62 6.16
CA ARG A 402 17.10 -5.72 6.29
C ARG A 402 16.60 -5.97 7.72
N MET A 403 17.31 -5.48 8.73
CA MET A 403 16.92 -5.62 10.14
C MET A 403 15.96 -4.51 10.61
N LEU A 404 15.69 -3.51 9.77
CA LEU A 404 14.76 -2.43 10.05
C LEU A 404 13.32 -2.82 9.72
N SER A 405 12.36 -2.13 10.34
CA SER A 405 10.96 -2.20 9.90
C SER A 405 10.78 -1.57 8.51
N GLY A 406 9.73 -1.98 7.78
CA GLY A 406 9.45 -1.45 6.45
C GLY A 406 9.40 0.07 6.38
N GLY A 407 8.82 0.74 7.38
CA GLY A 407 8.80 2.20 7.48
C GLY A 407 10.20 2.79 7.64
N ASN A 408 11.06 2.18 8.46
CA ASN A 408 12.44 2.66 8.63
C ASN A 408 13.32 2.39 7.41
N ILE A 409 13.11 1.28 6.69
CA ILE A 409 13.76 1.04 5.40
C ILE A 409 13.40 2.16 4.42
N GLN A 410 12.11 2.52 4.33
CA GLN A 410 11.65 3.60 3.46
C GLN A 410 12.26 4.96 3.85
N LYS A 411 12.37 5.23 5.15
CA LYS A 411 13.04 6.44 5.65
C LYS A 411 14.52 6.49 5.24
N VAL A 412 15.24 5.36 5.21
CA VAL A 412 16.64 5.29 4.71
C VAL A 412 16.69 5.65 3.22
N VAL A 413 15.77 5.10 2.40
CA VAL A 413 15.69 5.41 0.97
C VAL A 413 15.38 6.90 0.75
N VAL A 414 14.35 7.42 1.43
CA VAL A 414 13.96 8.84 1.33
C VAL A 414 15.08 9.76 1.80
N ALA A 415 15.75 9.45 2.91
CA ALA A 415 16.89 10.22 3.42
C ALA A 415 18.02 10.31 2.40
N ARG A 416 18.37 9.18 1.75
CA ARG A 416 19.35 9.17 0.67
C ARG A 416 18.93 10.06 -0.48
N GLU A 417 17.74 9.89 -0.99
CA GLU A 417 17.25 10.60 -2.16
C GLU A 417 17.09 12.11 -1.89
N PHE A 418 16.56 12.49 -0.74
CA PHE A 418 16.30 13.90 -0.39
C PHE A 418 17.59 14.68 -0.06
N THR A 419 18.64 13.99 0.37
CA THR A 419 19.95 14.60 0.65
C THR A 419 20.93 14.53 -0.54
N SER A 420 20.48 14.00 -1.70
CA SER A 420 21.32 13.86 -2.91
C SER A 420 21.71 15.18 -3.57
N GLY A 421 20.91 16.24 -3.34
CA GLY A 421 21.03 17.52 -4.04
C GLY A 421 20.39 17.50 -5.44
N ALA A 422 19.49 16.56 -5.70
CA ALA A 422 18.72 16.49 -6.93
C ALA A 422 17.68 17.63 -7.00
N ASN A 423 17.40 18.10 -8.19
CA ASN A 423 16.37 19.11 -8.46
C ASN A 423 15.07 18.54 -9.04
N PHE A 424 15.06 17.22 -9.30
CA PHE A 424 13.88 16.46 -9.70
C PHE A 424 13.77 15.18 -8.88
N ILE A 425 12.62 14.94 -8.28
CA ILE A 425 12.30 13.73 -7.53
C ILE A 425 11.20 12.96 -8.28
N LEU A 426 11.48 11.71 -8.62
CA LEU A 426 10.49 10.74 -9.01
C LEU A 426 10.15 9.90 -7.79
N ALA A 427 8.95 10.06 -7.25
CA ALA A 427 8.46 9.31 -6.11
C ALA A 427 7.36 8.35 -6.57
N ASN A 428 7.68 7.06 -6.67
CA ASN A 428 6.73 6.02 -7.05
C ASN A 428 6.29 5.25 -5.81
N GLN A 429 5.02 5.40 -5.42
CA GLN A 429 4.41 4.78 -4.24
C GLN A 429 5.22 5.02 -2.93
N PRO A 430 5.63 6.26 -2.62
CA PRO A 430 6.63 6.52 -1.57
C PRO A 430 6.16 6.12 -0.17
N THR A 431 4.85 6.00 0.05
CA THR A 431 4.27 5.64 1.36
C THR A 431 3.64 4.25 1.39
N ARG A 432 3.81 3.45 0.32
CA ARG A 432 3.21 2.11 0.25
C ARG A 432 3.74 1.18 1.33
N GLY A 433 2.83 0.58 2.10
CA GLY A 433 3.17 -0.43 3.10
C GLY A 433 4.04 0.07 4.26
N ILE A 434 3.87 1.33 4.65
CA ILE A 434 4.47 1.92 5.84
C ILE A 434 3.39 2.41 6.81
N ASP A 435 3.79 2.73 8.03
CA ASP A 435 2.88 3.25 9.05
C ASP A 435 2.45 4.70 8.80
N VAL A 436 1.32 5.09 9.39
CA VAL A 436 0.73 6.44 9.21
C VAL A 436 1.71 7.56 9.59
N GLY A 437 2.49 7.37 10.65
CA GLY A 437 3.45 8.38 11.11
C GLY A 437 4.59 8.58 10.12
N ALA A 438 5.17 7.48 9.59
CA ALA A 438 6.20 7.53 8.56
C ALA A 438 5.65 8.09 7.24
N ALA A 439 4.42 7.70 6.85
CA ALA A 439 3.78 8.21 5.64
C ALA A 439 3.60 9.73 5.70
N GLN A 440 3.07 10.27 6.79
CA GLN A 440 2.89 11.71 6.97
C GLN A 440 4.21 12.48 6.97
N MET A 441 5.26 11.91 7.56
CA MET A 441 6.59 12.53 7.54
C MET A 441 7.11 12.62 6.09
N ILE A 442 6.98 11.56 5.29
CA ILE A 442 7.43 11.54 3.89
C ILE A 442 6.60 12.49 3.02
N ARG A 443 5.27 12.50 3.15
CA ARG A 443 4.37 13.44 2.45
C ARG A 443 4.75 14.89 2.74
N LYS A 444 4.90 15.23 4.02
CA LYS A 444 5.35 16.57 4.45
C LYS A 444 6.71 16.93 3.86
N ALA A 445 7.66 16.01 3.88
CA ALA A 445 9.00 16.23 3.35
C ALA A 445 8.99 16.46 1.83
N ILE A 446 8.15 15.75 1.05
CA ILE A 446 7.95 15.98 -0.39
C ILE A 446 7.49 17.42 -0.64
N VAL A 447 6.41 17.84 0.01
CA VAL A 447 5.84 19.18 -0.16
C VAL A 447 6.84 20.24 0.29
N GLN A 448 7.44 20.10 1.46
CA GLN A 448 8.42 21.06 1.99
C GLN A 448 9.61 21.22 1.04
N LYS A 449 10.17 20.14 0.50
CA LYS A 449 11.30 20.18 -0.41
C LYS A 449 10.99 20.93 -1.71
N SER A 450 9.79 20.75 -2.24
CA SER A 450 9.29 21.51 -3.37
C SER A 450 9.18 23.01 -3.04
N ARG A 451 8.66 23.37 -1.87
CA ARG A 451 8.44 24.78 -1.48
C ARG A 451 9.71 25.51 -1.09
N THR A 452 10.59 24.86 -0.29
CA THR A 452 11.79 25.55 0.24
C THR A 452 12.99 25.50 -0.68
N GLU A 453 13.16 24.42 -1.46
CA GLU A 453 14.32 24.23 -2.33
C GLU A 453 13.95 24.34 -3.82
N GLY A 454 12.66 24.46 -4.14
CA GLY A 454 12.16 24.52 -5.50
C GLY A 454 12.35 23.22 -6.27
N VAL A 455 12.40 22.07 -5.60
CA VAL A 455 12.55 20.78 -6.26
C VAL A 455 11.27 20.43 -7.00
N ALA A 456 11.40 20.02 -8.26
CA ALA A 456 10.29 19.49 -9.05
C ALA A 456 10.03 18.04 -8.65
N THR A 457 8.77 17.65 -8.47
CA THR A 457 8.44 16.27 -8.05
C THR A 457 7.36 15.69 -8.93
N LEU A 458 7.58 14.46 -9.42
CA LEU A 458 6.54 13.62 -10.00
C LEU A 458 6.19 12.53 -8.99
N LEU A 459 5.00 12.64 -8.42
CA LEU A 459 4.46 11.70 -7.42
C LEU A 459 3.50 10.75 -8.08
N ILE A 460 3.82 9.47 -8.09
CA ILE A 460 2.95 8.39 -8.56
C ILE A 460 2.42 7.66 -7.34
N SER A 461 1.11 7.60 -7.17
CA SER A 461 0.50 6.89 -6.05
C SER A 461 -0.87 6.31 -6.40
N ALA A 462 -1.18 5.15 -5.83
CA ALA A 462 -2.52 4.58 -5.80
C ALA A 462 -3.34 5.11 -4.60
N ASP A 463 -2.69 5.69 -3.60
CA ASP A 463 -3.35 6.34 -2.47
C ASP A 463 -3.82 7.74 -2.88
N LEU A 464 -5.15 7.87 -3.08
CA LEU A 464 -5.75 9.11 -3.52
C LEU A 464 -5.61 10.23 -2.48
N ASN A 465 -5.63 9.92 -1.19
CA ASN A 465 -5.37 10.89 -0.13
C ASN A 465 -3.95 11.46 -0.24
N GLU A 466 -2.95 10.60 -0.48
CA GLU A 466 -1.58 11.07 -0.72
C GLU A 466 -1.49 12.01 -1.92
N ILE A 467 -2.14 11.65 -3.02
CA ILE A 467 -2.18 12.47 -4.24
C ILE A 467 -2.83 13.82 -3.95
N LEU A 468 -4.03 13.84 -3.38
CA LEU A 468 -4.80 15.08 -3.14
C LEU A 468 -4.10 16.00 -2.12
N GLU A 469 -3.45 15.42 -1.10
CA GLU A 469 -2.73 16.19 -0.09
C GLU A 469 -1.42 16.79 -0.60
N CYS A 470 -0.65 16.04 -1.37
CA CYS A 470 0.73 16.42 -1.71
C CYS A 470 0.86 17.19 -3.01
N THR A 471 -0.07 17.03 -3.97
CA THR A 471 0.15 17.51 -5.34
C THR A 471 -0.53 18.84 -5.62
N ASP A 472 0.03 19.61 -6.54
CA ASP A 472 -0.50 20.87 -7.02
C ASP A 472 -1.41 20.64 -8.23
N ARG A 473 -0.93 19.80 -9.15
CA ARG A 473 -1.59 19.39 -10.38
C ARG A 473 -1.66 17.88 -10.44
N LEU A 474 -2.73 17.34 -11.01
CA LEU A 474 -3.02 15.91 -11.00
C LEU A 474 -3.35 15.39 -12.39
N LEU A 475 -2.79 14.25 -12.71
CA LEU A 475 -3.05 13.48 -13.92
C LEU A 475 -3.61 12.12 -13.53
N VAL A 476 -4.53 11.59 -14.31
CA VAL A 476 -5.04 10.22 -14.14
C VAL A 476 -4.54 9.37 -15.30
N MET A 477 -3.90 8.26 -14.96
CA MET A 477 -3.35 7.30 -15.94
C MET A 477 -4.19 6.02 -16.00
N ARG A 478 -4.52 5.60 -17.22
CA ARG A 478 -5.24 4.36 -17.50
C ARG A 478 -4.78 3.74 -18.81
N LYS A 479 -4.47 2.43 -18.78
CA LYS A 479 -4.00 1.66 -19.95
C LYS A 479 -2.88 2.36 -20.73
N GLY A 480 -1.90 2.89 -20.00
CA GLY A 480 -0.75 3.58 -20.57
C GLY A 480 -1.00 5.00 -21.07
N LYS A 481 -2.20 5.55 -20.89
CA LYS A 481 -2.57 6.91 -21.36
C LYS A 481 -2.95 7.82 -20.21
N ILE A 482 -2.74 9.13 -20.38
CA ILE A 482 -3.33 10.14 -19.51
C ILE A 482 -4.78 10.35 -19.97
N VAL A 483 -5.74 10.01 -19.11
CA VAL A 483 -7.20 10.07 -19.41
C VAL A 483 -7.89 11.27 -18.76
N ALA A 484 -7.23 11.94 -17.81
CA ALA A 484 -7.70 13.19 -17.23
C ALA A 484 -6.53 14.01 -16.71
N ALA A 485 -6.68 15.34 -16.66
CA ALA A 485 -5.71 16.28 -16.15
C ALA A 485 -6.41 17.44 -15.42
N PHE A 486 -6.02 17.66 -14.15
CA PHE A 486 -6.60 18.69 -13.29
C PHE A 486 -5.53 19.69 -12.90
N PRO A 487 -5.73 20.99 -13.19
CA PRO A 487 -4.75 22.05 -12.90
C PRO A 487 -4.59 22.33 -11.40
N GLU A 488 -5.60 21.99 -10.59
CA GLU A 488 -5.63 22.17 -9.15
C GLU A 488 -6.27 20.95 -8.48
N THR A 489 -5.59 20.38 -7.50
CA THR A 489 -6.11 19.20 -6.76
C THR A 489 -7.18 19.54 -5.73
N SER A 490 -7.23 20.79 -5.26
CA SER A 490 -8.16 21.24 -4.20
C SER A 490 -9.65 21.14 -4.55
N LYS A 491 -9.98 20.99 -5.84
CA LYS A 491 -11.35 20.93 -6.37
C LYS A 491 -11.79 19.53 -6.79
N VAL A 492 -10.91 18.53 -6.62
CA VAL A 492 -11.12 17.18 -7.11
C VAL A 492 -11.46 16.27 -5.95
N THR A 493 -12.45 15.40 -6.11
CA THR A 493 -12.84 14.41 -5.10
C THR A 493 -12.28 13.02 -5.46
N GLU A 494 -12.18 12.12 -4.46
CA GLU A 494 -11.78 10.74 -4.70
C GLU A 494 -12.75 10.00 -5.61
N GLU A 495 -14.06 10.25 -5.46
CA GLU A 495 -15.09 9.64 -6.29
C GLU A 495 -14.91 10.05 -7.76
N GLU A 496 -14.66 11.33 -8.03
CA GLU A 496 -14.42 11.83 -9.38
C GLU A 496 -13.18 11.18 -9.99
N LEU A 497 -12.07 11.07 -9.24
CA LEU A 497 -10.87 10.36 -9.68
C LEU A 497 -11.15 8.89 -10.00
N GLY A 498 -11.92 8.22 -9.14
CA GLY A 498 -12.33 6.84 -9.33
C GLY A 498 -13.06 6.61 -10.66
N GLU A 499 -13.93 7.54 -11.08
CA GLU A 499 -14.65 7.42 -12.37
C GLU A 499 -13.67 7.42 -13.56
N TYR A 500 -12.64 8.28 -13.56
CA TYR A 500 -11.60 8.29 -14.61
C TYR A 500 -10.69 7.05 -14.52
N MET A 501 -10.32 6.62 -13.33
CA MET A 501 -9.48 5.43 -13.12
C MET A 501 -10.17 4.15 -13.61
N LEU A 502 -11.48 4.03 -13.42
CA LEU A 502 -12.30 2.93 -13.93
C LEU A 502 -12.63 3.08 -15.42
N GLY A 503 -12.48 4.29 -15.99
CA GLY A 503 -12.80 4.59 -17.39
C GLY A 503 -14.29 4.78 -17.64
N LEU A 504 -15.03 5.20 -16.63
CA LEU A 504 -16.40 5.65 -16.74
C LEU A 504 -16.46 7.06 -17.34
N LYS A 505 -15.38 7.84 -17.17
CA LYS A 505 -15.16 9.15 -17.77
C LYS A 505 -13.79 9.22 -18.41
N GLU A 506 -13.64 10.08 -19.42
CA GLU A 506 -12.37 10.42 -20.07
C GLU A 506 -12.43 11.85 -20.56
N MET A 507 -11.39 12.65 -20.33
CA MET A 507 -11.25 14.00 -20.86
C MET A 507 -10.70 13.93 -22.28
N SER A 508 -11.20 14.79 -23.16
CA SER A 508 -10.60 14.96 -24.49
C SER A 508 -9.23 15.65 -24.39
N MET A 509 -8.36 15.40 -25.37
CA MET A 509 -7.05 16.08 -25.44
C MET A 509 -7.17 17.61 -25.38
N LYS A 510 -8.25 18.18 -25.91
CA LYS A 510 -8.52 19.60 -25.89
C LYS A 510 -8.80 20.14 -24.47
N GLU A 511 -9.47 19.35 -23.64
CA GLU A 511 -9.73 19.72 -22.23
C GLU A 511 -8.45 19.63 -21.39
N MET A 512 -7.55 18.73 -21.72
CA MET A 512 -6.27 18.55 -21.04
C MET A 512 -5.18 19.51 -21.57
N GLU A 513 -5.41 20.16 -22.75
CA GLU A 513 -4.46 21.10 -23.33
C GLU A 513 -4.21 22.28 -22.40
N GLY A 514 -2.95 22.53 -22.05
CA GLY A 514 -2.54 23.55 -21.09
C GLY A 514 -2.40 23.06 -19.65
N VAL A 515 -2.86 21.85 -19.35
CA VAL A 515 -2.64 21.18 -18.05
C VAL A 515 -1.51 20.16 -18.14
N LEU A 516 -1.29 19.53 -19.28
CA LEU A 516 -0.22 18.52 -19.54
C LEU A 516 1.20 19.10 -19.61
#